data_b117d45524d9835c481bf5cad85ba894
#
_entry.id   b117d45524d9835c481bf5cad85ba894
#
_cell.length_a   1.000
_cell.length_b   1.000
_cell.length_c   1.000
_cell.angle_alpha   90.00
_cell.angle_beta   90.00
_cell.angle_gamma   90.00
#
_symmetry.space_group_name_H-M   'P 1'
#
loop_
_entity.id
_entity.type
_entity.pdbx_description
1 polymer ?
#
loop_
_entity_poly.entity_id
_entity_poly.type
_entity_poly.pdbx_seq_one_letter_code
_entity_poly.pdbx_strand_id
1 'polypeptide(L)'
;MTKENLENELKTLPNSAGVYQYFNQEGKLLYVGKAKNLKNRVRSYFAFTPNLHANPRNSLRIQKMIEETVHLEFIATNSEADALILENSFIKQLHPKYNILLRDDKTYPYIYVDFEEEFPRFEITRKLVKKSKIKYFGPFFKGARELLDALYLYYPLKQKASCKAPCIFYQISRCLAPCDKRISREKYLEILDEAMHALLNPSVLLKNLEKQMLVLAQNENYEEAAKARDQIATIKDLEVKVEIDIAKLEDFEVFALAFKNSMLSTLRFVVQNGKIISANSKIIPIKNDIQWDKNEIYKQLILENFSMDIPL
;
A
#
# COMPACT_ATOMS: atom_id res chain seq x y z
N MET A 1 3.60 -15.89 -28.15
CA MET A 1 2.44 -16.31 -27.31
C MET A 1 1.19 -16.22 -28.16
N THR A 2 0.31 -17.22 -28.08
CA THR A 2 -0.89 -17.30 -28.91
C THR A 2 -2.13 -16.93 -28.08
N LYS A 3 -3.25 -16.57 -28.72
CA LYS A 3 -4.52 -16.30 -28.03
C LYS A 3 -5.07 -17.48 -27.21
N GLU A 4 -4.67 -18.71 -27.54
CA GLU A 4 -4.98 -19.93 -26.75
C GLU A 4 -4.34 -19.89 -25.34
N ASN A 5 -3.12 -19.35 -25.21
CA ASN A 5 -2.49 -19.19 -23.91
C ASN A 5 -3.25 -18.19 -23.03
N LEU A 6 -3.70 -17.08 -23.61
CA LEU A 6 -4.49 -16.07 -22.90
C LEU A 6 -5.81 -16.65 -22.37
N GLU A 7 -6.48 -17.51 -23.14
CA GLU A 7 -7.71 -18.17 -22.70
C GLU A 7 -7.50 -19.10 -21.50
N ASN A 8 -6.37 -19.80 -21.47
CA ASN A 8 -5.97 -20.63 -20.33
C ASN A 8 -5.64 -19.77 -19.08
N GLU A 9 -4.94 -18.65 -19.26
CA GLU A 9 -4.65 -17.71 -18.18
C GLU A 9 -5.94 -17.13 -17.58
N LEU A 10 -6.94 -16.80 -18.41
CA LEU A 10 -8.26 -16.33 -17.94
C LEU A 10 -9.01 -17.36 -17.08
N LYS A 11 -8.70 -18.66 -17.21
CA LYS A 11 -9.30 -19.73 -16.39
C LYS A 11 -8.67 -19.82 -15.00
N THR A 12 -7.41 -19.40 -14.84
CA THR A 12 -6.68 -19.47 -13.56
C THR A 12 -6.98 -18.33 -12.60
N LEU A 13 -7.70 -17.29 -13.04
CA LEU A 13 -7.97 -16.09 -12.25
C LEU A 13 -8.72 -16.41 -10.94
N PRO A 14 -8.23 -15.94 -9.79
CA PRO A 14 -8.88 -16.12 -8.49
C PRO A 14 -10.06 -15.15 -8.30
N ASN A 15 -10.94 -15.48 -7.35
CA ASN A 15 -12.04 -14.62 -6.90
C ASN A 15 -11.62 -13.69 -5.76
N SER A 16 -10.42 -13.16 -5.80
CA SER A 16 -9.85 -12.24 -4.79
C SER A 16 -9.61 -10.85 -5.36
N ALA A 17 -9.37 -9.89 -4.48
CA ALA A 17 -8.83 -8.60 -4.88
C ALA A 17 -7.43 -8.75 -5.48
N GLY A 18 -7.02 -7.79 -6.32
CA GLY A 18 -5.68 -7.83 -6.89
C GLY A 18 -5.49 -6.86 -8.05
N VAL A 19 -4.30 -6.93 -8.64
CA VAL A 19 -3.87 -6.16 -9.80
C VAL A 19 -3.65 -7.10 -10.97
N TYR A 20 -4.04 -6.69 -12.17
CA TYR A 20 -3.82 -7.42 -13.41
C TYR A 20 -3.08 -6.53 -14.42
N GLN A 21 -2.32 -7.17 -15.28
CA GLN A 21 -1.42 -6.55 -16.25
C GLN A 21 -1.62 -7.22 -17.62
N TYR A 22 -1.77 -6.41 -18.67
CA TYR A 22 -1.89 -6.90 -20.05
C TYR A 22 -0.62 -6.61 -20.83
N PHE A 23 -0.15 -7.59 -21.58
CA PHE A 23 1.08 -7.50 -22.38
C PHE A 23 0.80 -7.82 -23.84
N ASN A 24 1.56 -7.17 -24.75
CA ASN A 24 1.54 -7.47 -26.17
C ASN A 24 2.50 -8.62 -26.53
N GLN A 25 2.57 -8.95 -27.82
CA GLN A 25 3.41 -10.03 -28.33
C GLN A 25 4.92 -9.81 -28.09
N GLU A 26 5.35 -8.56 -27.97
CA GLU A 26 6.74 -8.17 -27.69
C GLU A 26 7.06 -8.17 -26.18
N GLY A 27 6.12 -8.58 -25.32
CA GLY A 27 6.25 -8.51 -23.86
C GLY A 27 6.13 -7.11 -23.28
N LYS A 28 5.67 -6.12 -24.07
CA LYS A 28 5.49 -4.76 -23.59
C LYS A 28 4.18 -4.64 -22.83
N LEU A 29 4.24 -4.00 -21.64
CA LEU A 29 3.10 -3.74 -20.80
C LEU A 29 2.14 -2.73 -21.47
N LEU A 30 0.90 -3.14 -21.68
CA LEU A 30 -0.15 -2.33 -22.28
C LEU A 30 -1.00 -1.60 -21.24
N TYR A 31 -1.37 -2.30 -20.17
CA TYR A 31 -2.31 -1.78 -19.18
C TYR A 31 -2.12 -2.46 -17.83
N VAL A 32 -2.35 -1.70 -16.78
CA VAL A 32 -2.45 -2.17 -15.39
C VAL A 32 -3.82 -1.75 -14.85
N GLY A 33 -4.49 -2.64 -14.13
CA GLY A 33 -5.75 -2.32 -13.49
C GLY A 33 -5.96 -3.08 -12.19
N LYS A 34 -6.65 -2.47 -11.24
CA LYS A 34 -7.10 -3.12 -10.01
C LYS A 34 -8.44 -3.80 -10.15
N ALA A 35 -8.68 -4.80 -9.32
CA ALA A 35 -9.97 -5.47 -9.20
C ALA A 35 -10.30 -5.78 -7.74
N LYS A 36 -11.56 -5.65 -7.36
CA LYS A 36 -12.11 -6.22 -6.12
C LYS A 36 -12.28 -7.74 -6.26
N ASN A 37 -12.53 -8.22 -7.49
CA ASN A 37 -12.57 -9.62 -7.88
C ASN A 37 -11.89 -9.73 -9.24
N LEU A 38 -10.69 -10.29 -9.27
CA LEU A 38 -9.86 -10.43 -10.47
C LEU A 38 -10.60 -11.16 -11.58
N LYS A 39 -11.19 -12.33 -11.27
CA LYS A 39 -11.89 -13.16 -12.25
C LYS A 39 -13.02 -12.41 -12.95
N ASN A 40 -13.89 -11.77 -12.18
CA ASN A 40 -15.04 -11.05 -12.74
C ASN A 40 -14.58 -9.82 -13.54
N ARG A 41 -13.63 -9.05 -13.00
CA ARG A 41 -13.15 -7.82 -13.62
C ARG A 41 -12.43 -8.09 -14.92
N VAL A 42 -11.46 -9.00 -14.92
CA VAL A 42 -10.67 -9.32 -16.12
C VAL A 42 -11.55 -9.94 -17.20
N ARG A 43 -12.40 -10.90 -16.85
CA ARG A 43 -13.32 -11.51 -17.82
C ARG A 43 -14.30 -10.51 -18.45
N SER A 44 -14.66 -9.44 -17.78
CA SER A 44 -15.57 -8.41 -18.33
C SER A 44 -15.02 -7.68 -19.57
N TYR A 45 -13.71 -7.73 -19.80
CA TYR A 45 -13.08 -7.16 -20.99
C TYR A 45 -13.25 -8.01 -22.25
N PHE A 46 -13.57 -9.30 -22.09
CA PHE A 46 -13.60 -10.29 -23.14
C PHE A 46 -15.01 -10.79 -23.44
N ALA A 47 -15.24 -11.19 -24.68
CA ALA A 47 -16.34 -12.04 -25.10
C ALA A 47 -15.75 -13.38 -25.58
N PHE A 48 -16.47 -14.47 -25.34
CA PHE A 48 -15.97 -15.84 -25.52
C PHE A 48 -16.64 -16.58 -26.71
N THR A 49 -17.61 -15.95 -27.36
CA THR A 49 -18.37 -16.57 -28.46
C THR A 49 -18.30 -15.68 -29.69
N PRO A 50 -18.00 -16.22 -30.89
CA PRO A 50 -17.60 -17.59 -31.20
C PRO A 50 -16.17 -17.96 -30.78
N ASN A 51 -15.28 -16.97 -30.63
CA ASN A 51 -13.90 -17.09 -30.19
C ASN A 51 -13.57 -15.99 -29.20
N LEU A 52 -12.45 -16.08 -28.47
CA LEU A 52 -12.00 -15.04 -27.54
C LEU A 52 -11.70 -13.73 -28.30
N HIS A 53 -12.44 -12.67 -27.99
CA HIS A 53 -12.26 -11.33 -28.55
C HIS A 53 -12.60 -10.24 -27.56
N ALA A 54 -12.35 -8.96 -27.90
CA ALA A 54 -12.72 -7.85 -27.06
C ALA A 54 -14.24 -7.74 -26.93
N ASN A 55 -14.72 -7.52 -25.70
CA ASN A 55 -16.15 -7.32 -25.47
C ASN A 55 -16.65 -6.06 -26.21
N PRO A 56 -17.61 -6.16 -27.13
CA PRO A 56 -18.11 -5.03 -27.93
C PRO A 56 -18.73 -3.89 -27.10
N ARG A 57 -19.10 -4.15 -25.85
CA ARG A 57 -19.63 -3.13 -24.92
C ARG A 57 -18.55 -2.20 -24.38
N ASN A 58 -17.28 -2.54 -24.53
CA ASN A 58 -16.18 -1.69 -24.12
C ASN A 58 -15.97 -0.54 -25.10
N SER A 59 -15.34 0.55 -24.63
CA SER A 59 -14.93 1.65 -25.51
C SER A 59 -13.94 1.16 -26.58
N LEU A 60 -13.91 1.81 -27.75
CA LEU A 60 -13.00 1.48 -28.86
C LEU A 60 -11.54 1.39 -28.42
N ARG A 61 -11.12 2.24 -27.49
CA ARG A 61 -9.78 2.21 -26.92
C ARG A 61 -9.50 0.93 -26.14
N ILE A 62 -10.45 0.48 -25.33
CA ILE A 62 -10.33 -0.78 -24.57
C ILE A 62 -10.37 -1.97 -25.52
N GLN A 63 -11.22 -1.94 -26.55
CA GLN A 63 -11.27 -2.99 -27.56
C GLN A 63 -9.90 -3.13 -28.23
N LYS A 64 -9.30 -2.01 -28.68
CA LYS A 64 -7.95 -2.01 -29.28
C LYS A 64 -6.88 -2.53 -28.34
N MET A 65 -6.93 -2.17 -27.05
CA MET A 65 -6.04 -2.70 -26.03
C MET A 65 -6.14 -4.24 -25.92
N ILE A 66 -7.35 -4.77 -25.89
CA ILE A 66 -7.59 -6.22 -25.79
C ILE A 66 -7.17 -6.95 -27.08
N GLU A 67 -7.35 -6.32 -28.25
CA GLU A 67 -6.85 -6.87 -29.52
C GLU A 67 -5.32 -7.02 -29.57
N GLU A 68 -4.60 -6.06 -28.97
CA GLU A 68 -3.12 -6.10 -28.84
C GLU A 68 -2.67 -7.06 -27.73
N THR A 69 -3.54 -7.48 -26.81
CA THR A 69 -3.21 -8.31 -25.65
C THR A 69 -3.04 -9.78 -26.07
N VAL A 70 -1.91 -10.37 -25.69
CA VAL A 70 -1.63 -11.80 -25.89
C VAL A 70 -1.24 -12.54 -24.62
N HIS A 71 -0.98 -11.78 -23.52
CA HIS A 71 -0.56 -12.34 -22.24
C HIS A 71 -1.15 -11.50 -21.09
N LEU A 72 -1.49 -12.19 -20.01
CA LEU A 72 -2.06 -11.65 -18.78
C LEU A 72 -1.22 -12.11 -17.59
N GLU A 73 -0.82 -11.15 -16.75
CA GLU A 73 -0.31 -11.44 -15.41
C GLU A 73 -1.24 -10.85 -14.37
N PHE A 74 -1.27 -11.43 -13.17
CA PHE A 74 -2.01 -10.88 -12.07
C PHE A 74 -1.32 -11.14 -10.73
N ILE A 75 -1.61 -10.27 -9.75
CA ILE A 75 -1.16 -10.39 -8.37
C ILE A 75 -2.39 -10.31 -7.49
N ALA A 76 -2.68 -11.38 -6.78
CA ALA A 76 -3.73 -11.38 -5.77
C ALA A 76 -3.26 -10.61 -4.54
N THR A 77 -4.15 -9.79 -3.97
CA THR A 77 -3.91 -9.03 -2.75
C THR A 77 -4.93 -9.39 -1.69
N ASN A 78 -4.62 -9.11 -0.42
CA ASN A 78 -5.53 -9.39 0.68
C ASN A 78 -6.68 -8.38 0.77
N SER A 79 -6.48 -7.17 0.23
CA SER A 79 -7.49 -6.11 0.24
C SER A 79 -7.55 -5.33 -1.08
N GLU A 80 -8.68 -4.64 -1.32
CA GLU A 80 -8.81 -3.70 -2.43
C GLU A 80 -7.88 -2.48 -2.25
N ALA A 81 -7.55 -2.11 -1.01
CA ALA A 81 -6.62 -1.02 -0.72
C ALA A 81 -5.20 -1.37 -1.18
N ASP A 82 -4.72 -2.60 -0.90
CA ASP A 82 -3.43 -3.09 -1.38
C ASP A 82 -3.37 -3.14 -2.90
N ALA A 83 -4.46 -3.63 -3.54
CA ALA A 83 -4.56 -3.64 -4.99
C ALA A 83 -4.43 -2.22 -5.59
N LEU A 84 -5.03 -1.22 -4.95
CA LEU A 84 -4.98 0.16 -5.42
C LEU A 84 -3.58 0.78 -5.27
N ILE A 85 -2.88 0.50 -4.16
CA ILE A 85 -1.50 0.96 -3.95
C ILE A 85 -0.58 0.34 -5.00
N LEU A 86 -0.73 -0.96 -5.24
CA LEU A 86 0.06 -1.71 -6.20
C LEU A 86 -0.20 -1.24 -7.64
N GLU A 87 -1.47 -1.05 -8.04
CA GLU A 87 -1.87 -0.48 -9.33
C GLU A 87 -1.20 0.87 -9.57
N ASN A 88 -1.29 1.77 -8.59
CA ASN A 88 -0.67 3.10 -8.67
C ASN A 88 0.85 3.04 -8.81
N SER A 89 1.50 2.15 -8.05
CA SER A 89 2.94 1.93 -8.14
C SER A 89 3.34 1.51 -9.55
N PHE A 90 2.67 0.50 -10.10
CA PHE A 90 2.95 0.02 -11.45
C PHE A 90 2.68 1.06 -12.53
N ILE A 91 1.55 1.76 -12.48
CA ILE A 91 1.24 2.79 -13.50
C ILE A 91 2.31 3.88 -13.50
N LYS A 92 2.79 4.31 -12.32
CA LYS A 92 3.80 5.37 -12.19
C LYS A 92 5.20 4.94 -12.59
N GLN A 93 5.56 3.67 -12.35
CA GLN A 93 6.89 3.16 -12.69
C GLN A 93 6.98 2.70 -14.15
N LEU A 94 5.97 2.01 -14.63
CA LEU A 94 6.00 1.29 -15.90
C LEU A 94 5.35 2.08 -17.05
N HIS A 95 4.64 3.17 -16.75
CA HIS A 95 3.99 4.04 -17.73
C HIS A 95 3.23 3.31 -18.85
N PRO A 96 2.27 2.40 -18.53
CA PRO A 96 1.63 1.57 -19.53
C PRO A 96 0.91 2.40 -20.60
N LYS A 97 0.93 1.90 -21.86
CA LYS A 97 0.40 2.62 -23.03
C LYS A 97 -1.05 3.07 -22.86
N TYR A 98 -1.90 2.23 -22.27
CA TYR A 98 -3.34 2.45 -22.17
C TYR A 98 -3.81 3.02 -20.81
N ASN A 99 -2.94 3.27 -19.83
CA ASN A 99 -3.28 4.00 -18.62
C ASN A 99 -3.12 5.51 -18.85
N ILE A 100 -4.24 6.25 -18.97
CA ILE A 100 -4.21 7.72 -19.14
C ILE A 100 -4.32 8.44 -17.80
N LEU A 101 -5.19 7.94 -16.92
CA LEU A 101 -5.39 8.46 -15.58
C LEU A 101 -4.31 7.90 -14.65
N LEU A 102 -3.89 8.66 -13.66
CA LEU A 102 -2.85 8.33 -12.67
C LEU A 102 -1.39 8.53 -13.15
N ARG A 103 -1.14 9.19 -14.27
CA ARG A 103 0.19 9.69 -14.62
C ARG A 103 0.61 10.90 -13.78
N ASP A 104 -0.32 11.45 -12.97
CA ASP A 104 -0.07 12.55 -12.06
C ASP A 104 0.80 12.08 -10.87
N ASP A 105 1.79 12.87 -10.48
CA ASP A 105 2.77 12.59 -9.41
C ASP A 105 2.18 12.52 -7.98
N LYS A 106 0.86 12.59 -7.83
CA LYS A 106 0.17 12.50 -6.54
C LYS A 106 0.27 11.10 -5.97
N THR A 107 1.26 10.89 -5.13
CA THR A 107 1.36 9.70 -4.27
C THR A 107 0.36 9.76 -3.13
N TYR A 108 0.05 8.60 -2.53
CA TYR A 108 -0.69 8.58 -1.27
C TYR A 108 0.07 9.32 -0.18
N PRO A 109 -0.62 9.95 0.78
CA PRO A 109 0.03 10.60 1.90
C PRO A 109 0.69 9.58 2.83
N TYR A 110 1.85 9.98 3.37
CA TYR A 110 2.55 9.34 4.46
C TYR A 110 2.54 10.28 5.66
N ILE A 111 2.48 9.73 6.86
CA ILE A 111 2.86 10.45 8.08
C ILE A 111 4.35 10.17 8.28
N TYR A 112 5.13 11.19 8.60
CA TYR A 112 6.56 11.02 8.83
C TYR A 112 7.04 11.78 10.07
N VAL A 113 8.18 11.35 10.58
CA VAL A 113 8.91 11.98 11.68
C VAL A 113 10.36 12.15 11.23
N ASP A 114 10.89 13.38 11.33
CA ASP A 114 12.29 13.68 11.04
C ASP A 114 13.09 13.78 12.36
N PHE A 115 13.92 12.79 12.63
CA PHE A 115 14.77 12.72 13.83
C PHE A 115 16.03 13.63 13.75
N GLU A 116 16.21 14.39 12.65
CA GLU A 116 17.20 15.47 12.60
C GLU A 116 16.75 16.70 13.41
N GLU A 117 15.43 16.85 13.63
CA GLU A 117 14.91 17.91 14.50
C GLU A 117 15.28 17.62 15.98
N GLU A 118 15.58 18.65 16.74
CA GLU A 118 15.81 18.53 18.18
C GLU A 118 14.58 17.97 18.92
N PHE A 119 13.40 18.43 18.52
CA PHE A 119 12.09 17.95 18.94
C PHE A 119 11.27 17.55 17.73
N PRO A 120 11.40 16.26 17.29
CA PRO A 120 10.73 15.75 16.11
C PRO A 120 9.21 15.83 16.24
N ARG A 121 8.52 16.03 15.13
CA ARG A 121 7.06 16.07 15.08
C ARG A 121 6.52 15.22 13.95
N PHE A 122 5.26 14.86 14.03
CA PHE A 122 4.58 14.20 12.92
C PHE A 122 4.13 15.22 11.87
N GLU A 123 4.37 14.91 10.62
CA GLU A 123 3.88 15.68 9.48
C GLU A 123 3.36 14.74 8.39
N ILE A 124 2.54 15.29 7.47
CA ILE A 124 2.04 14.57 6.30
C ILE A 124 2.85 15.01 5.07
N THR A 125 3.33 14.02 4.33
CA THR A 125 3.98 14.25 3.04
C THR A 125 3.45 13.29 1.98
N ARG A 126 3.58 13.69 0.71
CA ARG A 126 3.37 12.81 -0.44
C ARG A 126 4.66 12.50 -1.18
N LYS A 127 5.77 13.08 -0.73
CA LYS A 127 7.10 12.86 -1.32
C LYS A 127 7.96 12.11 -0.30
N LEU A 128 8.50 10.99 -0.72
CA LEU A 128 9.50 10.26 0.06
C LEU A 128 10.89 10.80 -0.31
N VAL A 129 11.68 11.10 0.71
CA VAL A 129 13.08 11.54 0.56
C VAL A 129 13.98 10.54 1.23
N LYS A 130 15.02 10.09 0.55
CA LYS A 130 16.00 9.14 1.10
C LYS A 130 16.92 9.89 2.10
N LYS A 131 16.51 9.89 3.37
CA LYS A 131 17.31 10.37 4.50
C LYS A 131 17.28 9.33 5.61
N SER A 132 18.43 9.01 6.17
CA SER A 132 18.58 7.95 7.18
C SER A 132 17.84 8.20 8.49
N LYS A 133 17.50 9.48 8.77
CA LYS A 133 16.86 9.89 10.03
C LYS A 133 15.37 10.21 9.90
N ILE A 134 14.74 9.90 8.77
CA ILE A 134 13.31 10.07 8.60
C ILE A 134 12.63 8.70 8.69
N LYS A 135 11.60 8.60 9.55
CA LYS A 135 10.73 7.44 9.64
C LYS A 135 9.38 7.76 9.02
N TYR A 136 8.94 6.94 8.07
CA TYR A 136 7.67 7.07 7.37
C TYR A 136 6.68 6.03 7.85
N PHE A 137 5.40 6.40 7.89
CA PHE A 137 4.26 5.55 8.21
C PHE A 137 3.22 5.66 7.09
N GLY A 138 2.65 4.56 6.66
CA GLY A 138 1.72 4.49 5.53
C GLY A 138 2.31 3.69 4.37
N PRO A 139 1.79 3.81 3.13
CA PRO A 139 0.91 4.87 2.65
C PRO A 139 -0.53 4.78 3.17
N PHE A 140 -1.17 5.93 3.38
CA PHE A 140 -2.57 6.00 3.78
C PHE A 140 -3.46 6.29 2.58
N PHE A 141 -4.43 5.43 2.30
CA PHE A 141 -5.39 5.66 1.23
C PHE A 141 -6.36 6.81 1.54
N LYS A 142 -6.80 6.89 2.79
CA LYS A 142 -7.65 7.95 3.36
C LYS A 142 -7.32 8.10 4.84
N GLY A 143 -7.79 9.14 5.49
CA GLY A 143 -7.76 9.25 6.94
C GLY A 143 -6.40 9.60 7.57
N ALA A 144 -5.35 9.87 6.79
CA ALA A 144 -4.04 10.26 7.32
C ALA A 144 -4.11 11.53 8.16
N ARG A 145 -4.98 12.48 7.80
CA ARG A 145 -5.17 13.73 8.52
C ARG A 145 -5.90 13.50 9.84
N GLU A 146 -6.98 12.75 9.78
CA GLU A 146 -7.81 12.39 10.93
C GLU A 146 -7.01 11.60 11.96
N LEU A 147 -6.17 10.68 11.49
CA LEU A 147 -5.26 9.91 12.35
C LEU A 147 -4.20 10.80 13.01
N LEU A 148 -3.61 11.73 12.25
CA LEU A 148 -2.65 12.69 12.76
C LEU A 148 -3.30 13.65 13.79
N ASP A 149 -4.50 14.14 13.53
CA ASP A 149 -5.24 15.02 14.43
C ASP A 149 -5.60 14.28 15.73
N ALA A 150 -5.96 12.99 15.65
CA ALA A 150 -6.19 12.14 16.82
C ALA A 150 -4.90 11.92 17.65
N LEU A 151 -3.76 11.68 16.99
CA LEU A 151 -2.47 11.58 17.68
C LEU A 151 -2.16 12.86 18.47
N TYR A 152 -2.28 14.02 17.86
CA TYR A 152 -2.02 15.30 18.50
C TYR A 152 -3.03 15.69 19.58
N LEU A 153 -4.19 15.03 19.61
CA LEU A 153 -5.16 15.20 20.68
C LEU A 153 -4.70 14.52 21.98
N TYR A 154 -4.10 13.31 21.86
CA TYR A 154 -3.71 12.49 23.02
C TYR A 154 -2.24 12.61 23.39
N TYR A 155 -1.38 12.92 22.43
CA TYR A 155 0.06 13.08 22.65
C TYR A 155 0.43 14.55 22.47
N PRO A 156 0.75 15.28 23.56
CA PRO A 156 0.95 16.73 23.53
C PRO A 156 2.32 17.10 22.94
N LEU A 157 2.57 16.67 21.72
CA LEU A 157 3.81 16.88 20.98
C LEU A 157 3.83 18.23 20.25
N LYS A 158 5.02 18.66 19.84
CA LYS A 158 5.24 19.86 19.03
C LYS A 158 4.49 19.75 17.69
N GLN A 159 3.70 20.77 17.36
CA GLN A 159 2.91 20.80 16.11
C GLN A 159 3.42 21.83 15.11
N LYS A 160 4.05 22.92 15.59
CA LYS A 160 4.63 23.96 14.71
C LYS A 160 6.08 23.70 14.41
N ALA A 161 6.51 24.00 13.17
CA ALA A 161 7.89 23.87 12.75
C ALA A 161 8.83 24.74 13.59
N SER A 162 8.47 25.99 13.83
CA SER A 162 9.23 26.91 14.66
C SER A 162 8.33 27.64 15.63
N CYS A 163 8.71 27.67 16.89
CA CYS A 163 8.17 28.54 17.93
C CYS A 163 9.31 28.94 18.86
N LYS A 164 9.32 30.22 19.22
CA LYS A 164 10.32 30.79 20.15
C LYS A 164 9.76 30.98 21.57
N ALA A 165 8.45 30.80 21.74
CA ALA A 165 7.73 30.96 22.99
C ALA A 165 6.50 30.03 23.01
N PRO A 166 5.89 29.76 24.19
CA PRO A 166 4.69 28.97 24.30
C PRO A 166 3.59 29.52 23.37
N CYS A 167 3.10 28.66 22.48
CA CYS A 167 2.10 29.02 21.49
C CYS A 167 0.71 28.55 21.90
N ILE A 168 -0.31 28.80 21.07
CA ILE A 168 -1.70 28.40 21.31
C ILE A 168 -1.84 26.92 21.68
N PHE A 169 -1.05 26.02 21.05
CA PHE A 169 -1.10 24.60 21.37
C PHE A 169 -0.67 24.26 22.79
N TYR A 170 0.25 25.05 23.38
CA TYR A 170 0.60 24.94 24.79
C TYR A 170 -0.54 25.44 25.68
N GLN A 171 -1.16 26.58 25.33
CA GLN A 171 -2.25 27.15 26.10
C GLN A 171 -3.47 26.23 26.19
N ILE A 172 -3.76 25.48 25.14
CA ILE A 172 -4.83 24.48 25.10
C ILE A 172 -4.38 23.06 25.47
N SER A 173 -3.20 22.93 26.15
CA SER A 173 -2.63 21.66 26.63
C SER A 173 -2.40 20.58 25.55
N ARG A 174 -2.22 20.99 24.29
CA ARG A 174 -1.91 20.09 23.16
C ARG A 174 -0.44 20.08 22.77
N CYS A 175 0.43 20.71 23.56
CA CYS A 175 1.88 20.71 23.34
C CYS A 175 2.55 21.01 24.68
N LEU A 176 3.67 20.35 24.97
CA LEU A 176 4.47 20.52 26.19
C LEU A 176 5.48 21.66 26.12
N ALA A 177 5.38 22.52 25.09
CA ALA A 177 6.29 23.66 24.84
C ALA A 177 7.79 23.29 24.91
N PRO A 178 8.28 22.31 24.16
CA PRO A 178 9.71 21.97 24.13
C PRO A 178 10.55 23.16 23.62
N CYS A 179 9.98 24.01 22.78
CA CYS A 179 10.61 25.25 22.30
C CYS A 179 10.93 26.25 23.42
N ASP A 180 10.29 26.15 24.59
CA ASP A 180 10.48 26.98 25.80
C ASP A 180 11.17 26.17 26.92
N LYS A 181 11.81 25.04 26.59
CA LYS A 181 12.52 24.13 27.51
C LYS A 181 11.68 23.65 28.72
N ARG A 182 10.36 23.57 28.57
CA ARG A 182 9.43 23.11 29.64
C ARG A 182 9.41 21.59 29.80
N ILE A 183 10.00 20.86 28.85
CA ILE A 183 10.20 19.42 28.90
C ILE A 183 11.60 19.07 28.46
N SER A 184 12.23 18.06 29.07
CA SER A 184 13.51 17.53 28.61
C SER A 184 13.34 16.76 27.30
N ARG A 185 14.43 16.66 26.52
CA ARG A 185 14.42 15.94 25.26
C ARG A 185 14.10 14.46 25.44
N GLU A 186 14.64 13.84 26.50
CA GLU A 186 14.43 12.43 26.81
C GLU A 186 12.93 12.13 27.02
N LYS A 187 12.26 12.87 27.91
CA LYS A 187 10.83 12.72 28.16
C LYS A 187 9.98 13.01 26.93
N TYR A 188 10.41 13.97 26.10
CA TYR A 188 9.73 14.27 24.85
C TYR A 188 9.79 13.09 23.87
N LEU A 189 10.97 12.45 23.74
CA LEU A 189 11.17 11.29 22.86
C LEU A 189 10.42 10.04 23.35
N GLU A 190 10.28 9.86 24.66
CA GLU A 190 9.42 8.80 25.23
C GLU A 190 7.97 8.95 24.76
N ILE A 191 7.39 10.16 24.87
CA ILE A 191 6.04 10.44 24.42
C ILE A 191 5.91 10.28 22.89
N LEU A 192 6.94 10.68 22.14
CA LEU A 192 6.97 10.51 20.68
C LEU A 192 6.96 9.02 20.32
N ASP A 193 7.72 8.19 21.04
CA ASP A 193 7.77 6.75 20.80
C ASP A 193 6.43 6.08 21.11
N GLU A 194 5.79 6.44 22.21
CA GLU A 194 4.41 5.99 22.52
C GLU A 194 3.44 6.38 21.42
N ALA A 195 3.54 7.61 20.91
CA ALA A 195 2.70 8.07 19.78
C ALA A 195 2.97 7.31 18.49
N MET A 196 4.23 6.95 18.19
CA MET A 196 4.58 6.11 17.06
C MET A 196 4.00 4.69 17.21
N HIS A 197 4.04 4.13 18.40
CA HIS A 197 3.40 2.83 18.68
C HIS A 197 1.89 2.88 18.51
N ALA A 198 1.23 3.97 18.95
CA ALA A 198 -0.20 4.15 18.76
C ALA A 198 -0.57 4.36 17.27
N LEU A 199 0.32 4.95 16.47
CA LEU A 199 0.15 5.07 15.02
C LEU A 199 0.18 3.72 14.32
N LEU A 200 1.06 2.82 14.77
CA LEU A 200 1.16 1.44 14.25
C LEU A 200 0.01 0.54 14.76
N ASN A 201 -0.54 0.84 15.93
CA ASN A 201 -1.62 0.10 16.57
C ASN A 201 -2.76 1.05 17.00
N PRO A 202 -3.63 1.48 16.08
CA PRO A 202 -4.66 2.49 16.35
C PRO A 202 -5.70 2.12 17.40
N SER A 203 -5.75 0.86 17.86
CA SER A 203 -6.72 0.38 18.86
C SER A 203 -6.70 1.18 20.17
N VAL A 204 -5.54 1.70 20.58
CA VAL A 204 -5.41 2.54 21.77
C VAL A 204 -6.05 3.89 21.54
N LEU A 205 -5.80 4.51 20.37
CA LEU A 205 -6.43 5.78 19.99
C LEU A 205 -7.95 5.65 19.88
N LEU A 206 -8.43 4.55 19.29
CA LEU A 206 -9.86 4.26 19.15
C LEU A 206 -10.54 4.17 20.51
N LYS A 207 -9.98 3.43 21.47
CA LYS A 207 -10.54 3.33 22.83
C LYS A 207 -10.61 4.68 23.52
N ASN A 208 -9.61 5.53 23.34
CA ASN A 208 -9.59 6.86 23.94
C ASN A 208 -10.62 7.80 23.28
N LEU A 209 -10.73 7.77 21.96
CA LEU A 209 -11.75 8.51 21.21
C LEU A 209 -13.16 8.07 21.59
N GLU A 210 -13.42 6.78 21.76
CA GLU A 210 -14.71 6.25 22.20
C GLU A 210 -15.07 6.75 23.59
N LYS A 211 -14.14 6.76 24.56
CA LYS A 211 -14.37 7.33 25.88
C LYS A 211 -14.68 8.82 25.82
N GLN A 212 -13.89 9.58 25.04
CA GLN A 212 -14.12 11.02 24.87
C GLN A 212 -15.47 11.31 24.24
N MET A 213 -15.85 10.58 23.19
CA MET A 213 -17.16 10.73 22.54
C MET A 213 -18.31 10.56 23.56
N LEU A 214 -18.22 9.55 24.43
CA LEU A 214 -19.22 9.30 25.45
C LEU A 214 -19.29 10.44 26.49
N VAL A 215 -18.15 10.94 26.95
CA VAL A 215 -18.09 12.07 27.90
C VAL A 215 -18.67 13.34 27.27
N LEU A 216 -18.34 13.61 26.00
CA LEU A 216 -18.90 14.77 25.29
C LEU A 216 -20.41 14.65 25.11
N ALA A 217 -20.94 13.48 24.81
CA ALA A 217 -22.35 13.20 24.69
C ALA A 217 -23.10 13.36 26.05
N GLN A 218 -22.49 12.89 27.14
CA GLN A 218 -23.03 13.06 28.50
C GLN A 218 -23.11 14.55 28.94
N ASN A 219 -22.14 15.35 28.46
CA ASN A 219 -22.10 16.80 28.71
C ASN A 219 -22.92 17.60 27.68
N GLU A 220 -23.79 16.94 26.90
CA GLU A 220 -24.63 17.53 25.85
C GLU A 220 -23.88 18.26 24.75
N ASN A 221 -22.57 18.04 24.63
CA ASN A 221 -21.75 18.61 23.58
C ASN A 221 -21.78 17.71 22.31
N TYR A 222 -22.95 17.64 21.69
CA TYR A 222 -23.26 16.72 20.60
C TYR A 222 -22.47 17.00 19.34
N GLU A 223 -22.09 18.25 19.06
CA GLU A 223 -21.30 18.60 17.87
C GLU A 223 -19.88 18.01 17.93
N GLU A 224 -19.20 18.14 19.06
CA GLU A 224 -17.88 17.56 19.28
C GLU A 224 -17.95 16.03 19.41
N ALA A 225 -19.00 15.48 20.00
CA ALA A 225 -19.25 14.04 20.04
C ALA A 225 -19.43 13.46 18.63
N ALA A 226 -20.14 14.15 17.73
CA ALA A 226 -20.29 13.75 16.34
C ALA A 226 -18.95 13.77 15.58
N LYS A 227 -18.11 14.79 15.79
CA LYS A 227 -16.76 14.83 15.22
C LYS A 227 -15.90 13.65 15.68
N ALA A 228 -15.93 13.31 16.96
CA ALA A 228 -15.23 12.15 17.52
C ALA A 228 -15.74 10.84 16.92
N ARG A 229 -17.06 10.68 16.75
CA ARG A 229 -17.66 9.51 16.08
C ARG A 229 -17.16 9.35 14.65
N ASP A 230 -17.11 10.44 13.87
CA ASP A 230 -16.71 10.42 12.48
C ASP A 230 -15.20 10.13 12.35
N GLN A 231 -14.37 10.62 13.29
CA GLN A 231 -12.95 10.24 13.41
C GLN A 231 -12.79 8.75 13.71
N ILE A 232 -13.56 8.20 14.67
CA ILE A 232 -13.56 6.77 15.00
C ILE A 232 -13.89 5.93 13.76
N ALA A 233 -14.94 6.29 13.02
CA ALA A 233 -15.33 5.57 11.81
C ALA A 233 -14.19 5.59 10.76
N THR A 234 -13.56 6.75 10.55
CA THR A 234 -12.46 6.90 9.61
C THR A 234 -11.24 6.08 10.02
N ILE A 235 -10.87 6.09 11.33
CA ILE A 235 -9.71 5.34 11.83
C ILE A 235 -9.98 3.82 11.80
N LYS A 236 -11.20 3.37 12.11
CA LYS A 236 -11.57 1.94 11.98
C LYS A 236 -11.44 1.44 10.55
N ASP A 237 -11.78 2.26 9.58
CA ASP A 237 -11.57 1.94 8.16
C ASP A 237 -10.07 1.86 7.76
N LEU A 238 -9.15 2.43 8.59
CA LEU A 238 -7.70 2.34 8.38
C LEU A 238 -7.08 1.06 8.97
N GLU A 239 -7.81 0.33 9.83
CA GLU A 239 -7.36 -0.97 10.37
C GLU A 239 -7.24 -2.06 9.31
N VAL A 240 -7.64 -1.79 8.07
CA VAL A 240 -7.21 -2.59 6.93
C VAL A 240 -5.71 -2.45 6.82
N LYS A 241 -5.00 -3.44 7.38
CA LYS A 241 -3.53 -3.52 7.31
C LYS A 241 -3.12 -3.43 5.85
N VAL A 242 -2.47 -2.34 5.49
CA VAL A 242 -1.74 -2.27 4.23
C VAL A 242 -0.50 -3.12 4.45
N GLU A 243 -0.50 -4.36 3.98
CA GLU A 243 0.59 -5.31 4.16
C GLU A 243 1.82 -4.97 3.31
N ILE A 244 1.66 -4.01 2.38
CA ILE A 244 2.75 -3.56 1.51
C ILE A 244 3.41 -2.34 2.16
N ASP A 245 4.40 -2.58 3.03
CA ASP A 245 5.25 -1.51 3.58
C ASP A 245 6.29 -1.08 2.53
N ILE A 246 5.90 -0.10 1.70
CA ILE A 246 6.77 0.53 0.69
C ILE A 246 7.54 1.73 1.28
N ALA A 247 7.39 2.00 2.56
CA ALA A 247 7.99 3.17 3.20
C ALA A 247 9.51 3.06 3.38
N LYS A 248 10.08 1.85 3.24
CA LYS A 248 11.54 1.66 3.20
C LYS A 248 12.06 2.06 1.81
N LEU A 249 12.93 3.07 1.78
CA LEU A 249 13.61 3.53 0.56
C LEU A 249 14.84 2.65 0.23
N GLU A 250 14.79 1.38 0.57
CA GLU A 250 15.84 0.40 0.29
C GLU A 250 15.56 -0.34 -1.00
N ASP A 251 16.61 -0.76 -1.67
CA ASP A 251 16.53 -1.63 -2.83
C ASP A 251 16.58 -3.07 -2.34
N PHE A 252 15.54 -3.86 -2.67
CA PHE A 252 15.49 -5.27 -2.31
C PHE A 252 14.59 -6.05 -3.27
N GLU A 253 14.76 -7.36 -3.25
CA GLU A 253 13.88 -8.29 -3.96
C GLU A 253 13.18 -9.21 -2.97
N VAL A 254 11.93 -9.50 -3.23
CA VAL A 254 11.12 -10.42 -2.43
C VAL A 254 10.70 -11.59 -3.30
N PHE A 255 11.00 -12.79 -2.84
CA PHE A 255 10.49 -14.02 -3.42
C PHE A 255 9.49 -14.65 -2.46
N ALA A 256 8.33 -14.99 -2.95
CA ALA A 256 7.30 -15.70 -2.18
C ALA A 256 6.86 -16.97 -2.91
N LEU A 257 6.60 -18.02 -2.13
CA LEU A 257 6.10 -19.31 -2.60
C LEU A 257 4.81 -19.67 -1.86
N ALA A 258 3.82 -20.12 -2.61
CA ALA A 258 2.60 -20.67 -2.05
C ALA A 258 2.24 -22.01 -2.74
N PHE A 259 1.85 -23.00 -1.93
CA PHE A 259 1.38 -24.31 -2.40
C PHE A 259 -0.09 -24.45 -2.08
N LYS A 260 -0.90 -24.74 -3.08
CA LYS A 260 -2.32 -25.02 -2.90
C LYS A 260 -2.85 -25.87 -4.06
N ASN A 261 -3.63 -26.91 -3.73
CA ASN A 261 -4.33 -27.75 -4.72
C ASN A 261 -3.42 -28.24 -5.87
N SER A 262 -2.26 -28.82 -5.54
CA SER A 262 -1.27 -29.32 -6.51
C SER A 262 -0.73 -28.23 -7.45
N MET A 263 -0.78 -26.98 -7.03
CA MET A 263 -0.23 -25.84 -7.75
C MET A 263 0.84 -25.15 -6.90
N LEU A 264 1.98 -24.85 -7.51
CA LEU A 264 3.01 -23.97 -6.95
C LEU A 264 2.80 -22.58 -7.54
N SER A 265 2.61 -21.58 -6.71
CA SER A 265 2.65 -20.18 -7.10
C SER A 265 3.95 -19.56 -6.64
N THR A 266 4.66 -18.94 -7.56
CA THR A 266 5.87 -18.17 -7.26
C THR A 266 5.59 -16.70 -7.51
N LEU A 267 6.13 -15.82 -6.68
CA LEU A 267 6.01 -14.37 -6.81
C LEU A 267 7.38 -13.74 -6.58
N ARG A 268 7.79 -12.84 -7.46
CA ARG A 268 8.99 -12.03 -7.32
C ARG A 268 8.59 -10.56 -7.40
N PHE A 269 8.96 -9.78 -6.38
CA PHE A 269 8.91 -8.31 -6.40
C PHE A 269 10.34 -7.76 -6.44
N VAL A 270 10.56 -6.77 -7.29
CA VAL A 270 11.77 -5.95 -7.29
C VAL A 270 11.37 -4.56 -6.80
N VAL A 271 11.97 -4.14 -5.70
CA VAL A 271 11.74 -2.83 -5.09
C VAL A 271 13.00 -1.99 -5.23
N GLN A 272 12.87 -0.79 -5.78
CA GLN A 272 13.95 0.20 -5.85
C GLN A 272 13.47 1.53 -5.31
N ASN A 273 14.28 2.14 -4.46
CA ASN A 273 13.94 3.40 -3.77
C ASN A 273 12.55 3.35 -3.09
N GLY A 274 12.23 2.22 -2.46
CA GLY A 274 10.93 2.00 -1.81
C GLY A 274 9.75 1.88 -2.77
N LYS A 275 9.97 1.64 -4.07
CA LYS A 275 8.94 1.50 -5.08
C LYS A 275 9.05 0.16 -5.78
N ILE A 276 7.92 -0.54 -5.94
CA ILE A 276 7.88 -1.78 -6.71
C ILE A 276 8.07 -1.42 -8.18
N ILE A 277 9.18 -1.83 -8.78
CA ILE A 277 9.49 -1.60 -10.19
C ILE A 277 9.15 -2.79 -11.08
N SER A 278 9.08 -3.99 -10.51
CA SER A 278 8.69 -5.21 -11.22
C SER A 278 8.00 -6.18 -10.28
N ALA A 279 7.01 -6.90 -10.80
CA ALA A 279 6.40 -8.03 -10.11
C ALA A 279 6.07 -9.11 -11.13
N ASN A 280 6.63 -10.29 -10.93
CA ASN A 280 6.41 -11.44 -11.78
C ASN A 280 5.82 -12.56 -10.96
N SER A 281 4.75 -13.17 -11.46
CA SER A 281 4.15 -14.35 -10.85
C SER A 281 4.10 -15.51 -11.87
N LYS A 282 4.35 -16.72 -11.39
CA LYS A 282 4.19 -17.95 -12.18
C LYS A 282 3.35 -18.93 -11.37
N ILE A 283 2.45 -19.63 -12.02
CA ILE A 283 1.71 -20.74 -11.45
C ILE A 283 2.07 -22.01 -12.21
N ILE A 284 2.61 -22.98 -11.49
CA ILE A 284 3.13 -24.21 -12.06
C ILE A 284 2.36 -25.38 -11.47
N PRO A 285 1.75 -26.27 -12.30
CA PRO A 285 1.14 -27.49 -11.80
C PRO A 285 2.23 -28.44 -11.28
N ILE A 286 2.01 -29.01 -10.10
CA ILE A 286 2.94 -29.96 -9.49
C ILE A 286 2.31 -31.34 -9.48
N LYS A 287 3.10 -32.37 -9.86
CA LYS A 287 2.68 -33.76 -9.70
C LYS A 287 2.73 -34.13 -8.21
N ASN A 288 1.66 -34.76 -7.71
CA ASN A 288 1.48 -35.06 -6.28
C ASN A 288 2.52 -36.04 -5.70
N ASP A 289 3.31 -36.70 -6.51
CA ASP A 289 4.22 -37.77 -6.11
C ASP A 289 5.63 -37.28 -5.72
N ILE A 290 5.89 -35.97 -5.75
CA ILE A 290 7.21 -35.42 -5.45
C ILE A 290 7.15 -34.67 -4.12
N GLN A 291 7.98 -35.11 -3.17
CA GLN A 291 8.20 -34.42 -1.91
C GLN A 291 9.08 -33.17 -2.20
N TRP A 292 8.47 -31.99 -2.26
CA TRP A 292 9.16 -30.74 -2.58
C TRP A 292 9.77 -30.12 -1.32
N ASP A 293 11.10 -29.92 -1.34
CA ASP A 293 11.76 -29.08 -0.35
C ASP A 293 11.61 -27.59 -0.73
N LYS A 294 10.98 -26.84 0.15
CA LYS A 294 10.78 -25.39 -0.01
C LYS A 294 12.11 -24.66 -0.21
N ASN A 295 13.16 -25.06 0.49
CA ASN A 295 14.46 -24.42 0.45
C ASN A 295 15.14 -24.61 -0.93
N GLU A 296 15.03 -25.82 -1.50
CA GLU A 296 15.54 -26.08 -2.83
C GLU A 296 14.81 -25.29 -3.91
N ILE A 297 13.49 -25.11 -3.79
CA ILE A 297 12.72 -24.29 -4.72
C ILE A 297 13.12 -22.81 -4.59
N TYR A 298 13.28 -22.27 -3.38
CA TYR A 298 13.79 -20.91 -3.19
C TYR A 298 15.18 -20.74 -3.78
N LYS A 299 16.08 -21.67 -3.54
CA LYS A 299 17.43 -21.66 -4.08
C LYS A 299 17.43 -21.65 -5.62
N GLN A 300 16.61 -22.48 -6.24
CA GLN A 300 16.49 -22.54 -7.69
C GLN A 300 15.88 -21.25 -8.26
N LEU A 301 14.87 -20.69 -7.65
CA LEU A 301 14.28 -19.39 -8.03
C LEU A 301 15.31 -18.25 -7.93
N ILE A 302 16.12 -18.23 -6.88
CA ILE A 302 17.19 -17.25 -6.73
C ILE A 302 18.22 -17.43 -7.86
N LEU A 303 18.68 -18.65 -8.11
CA LEU A 303 19.66 -18.95 -9.16
C LEU A 303 19.15 -18.62 -10.57
N GLU A 304 17.88 -18.86 -10.86
CA GLU A 304 17.27 -18.52 -12.17
C GLU A 304 17.15 -17.00 -12.41
N ASN A 305 17.08 -16.21 -11.36
CA ASN A 305 16.84 -14.77 -11.44
C ASN A 305 18.08 -13.91 -11.20
N PHE A 306 19.12 -14.46 -10.62
CA PHE A 306 20.42 -13.80 -10.45
C PHE A 306 21.45 -14.47 -11.39
N SER A 307 21.78 -13.78 -12.47
CA SER A 307 22.96 -14.15 -13.27
C SER A 307 24.21 -13.84 -12.45
N MET A 308 24.94 -14.87 -12.05
CA MET A 308 26.37 -15.01 -11.68
C MET A 308 27.09 -13.96 -10.80
N ASP A 309 26.50 -12.87 -10.39
CA ASP A 309 27.12 -11.88 -9.50
C ASP A 309 26.32 -11.73 -8.20
N ILE A 310 26.31 -12.79 -7.38
CA ILE A 310 25.87 -12.69 -5.99
C ILE A 310 27.12 -12.32 -5.18
N PRO A 311 27.22 -11.12 -4.60
CA PRO A 311 28.22 -10.87 -3.57
C PRO A 311 27.88 -11.79 -2.38
N LEU A 312 28.81 -12.63 -2.00
CA LEU A 312 28.76 -13.46 -0.79
C LEU A 312 28.69 -12.62 0.47
#